data_408179da8315c6b68cf26e1b18b551e1
#
_entry.id   408179da8315c6b68cf26e1b18b551e1
#
_cell.length_a   1.000
_cell.length_b   1.000
_cell.length_c   1.000
_cell.angle_alpha   90.00
_cell.angle_beta   90.00
_cell.angle_gamma   90.00
#
_symmetry.space_group_name_H-M   'P 1'
#
loop_
_entity.id
_entity.type
_entity.pdbx_description
1 polymer ?
#
loop_
_entity_poly.entity_id
_entity_poly.type
_entity_poly.pdbx_seq_one_letter_code
_entity_poly.pdbx_strand_id
1 'polypeptide(L)'
;MPRKSTKKTLKPVRPQLGDGVEILNAGSVLEDPITRTLEVNYMPYAMSVIVSRALPEIDGFKPAHRKLLYTMYGMGLLKGARTKSANIVGSTMHLNPHGDAAIYDTMVRMGRSNESRLVPFVDSKGNFGKAYSRDMAYAAARYTEANLEPFF
;
A
#
# COMPACT_ATOMS: atom_id res chain seq x y z
N MET A 1 -19.30 12.48 -30.66
CA MET A 1 -18.30 12.54 -31.76
C MET A 1 -16.92 12.45 -31.13
N PRO A 2 -16.09 11.46 -31.44
CA PRO A 2 -14.74 11.35 -30.87
C PRO A 2 -13.81 12.39 -31.51
N ARG A 3 -13.16 13.21 -30.69
CA ARG A 3 -12.12 14.14 -31.14
C ARG A 3 -10.95 13.35 -31.73
N LYS A 4 -10.67 13.57 -33.02
CA LYS A 4 -9.46 13.06 -33.69
C LYS A 4 -8.23 13.70 -33.04
N SER A 5 -7.46 12.90 -32.30
CA SER A 5 -6.12 13.27 -31.81
C SER A 5 -5.18 13.37 -33.02
N THR A 6 -4.85 14.59 -33.40
CA THR A 6 -3.77 14.85 -34.37
C THR A 6 -2.44 14.55 -33.67
N LYS A 7 -1.83 13.41 -34.00
CA LYS A 7 -0.44 13.12 -33.65
C LYS A 7 0.47 14.18 -34.30
N LYS A 8 0.86 15.20 -33.52
CA LYS A 8 1.95 16.09 -33.89
C LYS A 8 3.25 15.27 -33.88
N THR A 9 3.80 15.01 -35.05
CA THR A 9 5.14 14.46 -35.23
C THR A 9 6.14 15.46 -34.67
N LEU A 10 6.76 15.20 -33.56
CA LEU A 10 7.83 16.01 -32.99
C LEU A 10 9.07 15.90 -33.91
N LYS A 11 9.61 17.03 -34.30
CA LYS A 11 10.86 17.08 -35.10
C LYS A 11 12.05 16.78 -34.15
N PRO A 12 13.01 15.95 -34.55
CA PRO A 12 14.22 15.74 -33.78
C PRO A 12 15.02 17.02 -33.64
N VAL A 13 15.31 17.44 -32.43
CA VAL A 13 16.20 18.57 -32.14
C VAL A 13 17.63 18.06 -32.06
N ARG A 14 18.53 18.65 -32.84
CA ARG A 14 19.96 18.36 -32.75
C ARG A 14 20.54 19.15 -31.57
N PRO A 15 21.20 18.52 -30.60
CA PRO A 15 21.86 19.27 -29.54
C PRO A 15 22.98 20.10 -30.14
N GLN A 16 23.01 21.40 -29.86
CA GLN A 16 24.14 22.27 -30.19
C GLN A 16 25.21 22.06 -29.10
N LEU A 17 26.23 21.32 -29.44
CA LEU A 17 27.42 21.20 -28.61
C LEU A 17 28.50 22.15 -29.10
N GLY A 18 29.33 22.66 -28.17
CA GLY A 18 30.45 23.53 -28.46
C GLY A 18 31.50 22.85 -29.36
N ASP A 19 32.30 23.67 -30.07
CA ASP A 19 33.34 23.23 -30.99
C ASP A 19 34.28 22.20 -30.31
N GLY A 20 34.46 21.04 -30.94
CA GLY A 20 35.43 20.05 -30.57
C GLY A 20 34.89 18.78 -29.83
N VAL A 21 33.56 18.65 -29.72
CA VAL A 21 32.97 17.43 -29.14
C VAL A 21 32.44 16.53 -30.24
N GLU A 22 33.05 15.36 -30.41
CA GLU A 22 32.61 14.33 -31.34
C GLU A 22 31.61 13.40 -30.62
N ILE A 23 30.37 13.36 -31.10
CA ILE A 23 29.31 12.52 -30.52
C ILE A 23 29.34 11.17 -31.22
N LEU A 24 29.86 10.17 -30.54
CA LEU A 24 29.79 8.77 -30.98
C LEU A 24 28.45 8.17 -30.51
N ASN A 25 27.60 7.74 -31.46
CA ASN A 25 26.31 7.06 -31.19
C ASN A 25 25.29 7.95 -30.45
N ALA A 26 25.14 9.20 -30.80
CA ALA A 26 24.07 10.05 -30.27
C ALA A 26 22.70 9.50 -30.69
N GLY A 27 21.88 9.14 -29.73
CA GLY A 27 20.48 8.85 -29.97
C GLY A 27 19.70 10.08 -30.43
N SER A 28 18.51 9.89 -30.97
CA SER A 28 17.63 11.01 -31.31
C SER A 28 17.08 11.65 -30.02
N VAL A 29 17.29 12.96 -29.88
CA VAL A 29 16.68 13.76 -28.81
C VAL A 29 15.31 14.25 -29.28
N LEU A 30 14.25 13.86 -28.56
CA LEU A 30 12.90 14.33 -28.82
C LEU A 30 12.51 15.32 -27.72
N GLU A 31 12.02 16.51 -28.14
CA GLU A 31 11.39 17.42 -27.19
C GLU A 31 9.97 16.94 -26.89
N ASP A 32 9.70 16.65 -25.64
CA ASP A 32 8.37 16.33 -25.17
C ASP A 32 8.01 17.25 -23.99
N PRO A 33 6.87 17.96 -24.05
CA PRO A 33 6.48 18.86 -22.97
C PRO A 33 6.22 18.04 -21.70
N ILE A 34 6.73 18.54 -20.57
CA ILE A 34 6.60 17.87 -19.27
C ILE A 34 5.16 17.55 -18.89
N THR A 35 4.22 18.38 -19.31
CA THR A 35 2.77 18.14 -19.09
C THR A 35 2.32 16.84 -19.73
N ARG A 36 2.76 16.55 -20.94
CA ARG A 36 2.44 15.29 -21.62
C ARG A 36 3.09 14.10 -20.95
N THR A 37 4.34 14.23 -20.54
CA THR A 37 5.06 13.19 -19.82
C THR A 37 4.36 12.87 -18.48
N LEU A 38 3.90 13.90 -17.77
CA LEU A 38 3.13 13.75 -16.55
C LEU A 38 1.78 13.06 -16.79
N GLU A 39 1.02 13.49 -17.80
CA GLU A 39 -0.27 12.87 -18.12
C GLU A 39 -0.12 11.38 -18.46
N VAL A 40 0.84 11.03 -19.29
CA VAL A 40 1.03 9.65 -19.76
C VAL A 40 1.60 8.75 -18.69
N ASN A 41 2.57 9.23 -17.90
CA ASN A 41 3.30 8.39 -16.95
C ASN A 41 2.75 8.46 -15.53
N TYR A 42 2.21 9.60 -15.10
CA TYR A 42 1.69 9.77 -13.75
C TYR A 42 0.26 9.24 -13.59
N MET A 43 -0.58 9.35 -14.60
CA MET A 43 -1.97 8.86 -14.53
C MET A 43 -2.08 7.35 -14.24
N PRO A 44 -1.32 6.47 -14.89
CA PRO A 44 -1.32 5.05 -14.53
C PRO A 44 -0.90 4.80 -13.08
N TYR A 45 0.10 5.53 -12.58
CA TYR A 45 0.51 5.46 -11.18
C TYR A 45 -0.62 5.92 -10.23
N ALA A 46 -1.21 7.08 -10.48
CA ALA A 46 -2.30 7.60 -9.66
C ALA A 46 -3.49 6.64 -9.64
N MET A 47 -3.89 6.10 -10.78
CA MET A 47 -4.97 5.10 -10.87
C MET A 47 -4.63 3.82 -10.11
N SER A 48 -3.39 3.34 -10.19
CA SER A 48 -2.98 2.15 -9.44
C SER A 48 -3.05 2.38 -7.93
N VAL A 49 -2.65 3.54 -7.44
CA VAL A 49 -2.74 3.90 -6.02
C VAL A 49 -4.19 4.02 -5.56
N ILE A 50 -5.04 4.63 -6.37
CA ILE A 50 -6.47 4.76 -6.06
C ILE A 50 -7.10 3.37 -5.91
N VAL A 51 -6.96 2.51 -6.92
CA VAL A 51 -7.64 1.20 -6.97
C VAL A 51 -7.04 0.20 -5.99
N SER A 52 -5.71 0.13 -5.88
CA SER A 52 -5.05 -0.93 -5.11
C SER A 52 -4.75 -0.58 -3.66
N ARG A 53 -4.90 0.68 -3.25
CA ARG A 53 -4.51 1.14 -1.91
C ARG A 53 -5.52 2.03 -1.22
N ALA A 54 -6.05 3.05 -1.91
CA ALA A 54 -6.77 4.14 -1.26
C ALA A 54 -8.26 3.88 -1.06
N LEU A 55 -8.93 3.31 -2.07
CA LEU A 55 -10.37 3.12 -2.03
C LEU A 55 -10.74 1.85 -1.26
N PRO A 56 -11.62 1.96 -0.25
CA PRO A 56 -12.26 0.80 0.34
C PRO A 56 -13.34 0.25 -0.60
N GLU A 57 -13.59 -1.05 -0.52
CA GLU A 57 -14.76 -1.65 -1.15
C GLU A 57 -16.03 -1.39 -0.34
N ILE A 58 -17.17 -1.92 -0.80
CA ILE A 58 -18.49 -1.71 -0.18
C ILE A 58 -18.54 -2.15 1.29
N ASP A 59 -17.71 -3.09 1.69
CA ASP A 59 -17.56 -3.57 3.06
C ASP A 59 -16.66 -2.69 3.94
N GLY A 60 -16.12 -1.61 3.39
CA GLY A 60 -15.23 -0.68 4.09
C GLY A 60 -13.77 -1.13 4.21
N PHE A 61 -13.42 -2.31 3.70
CA PHE A 61 -12.05 -2.81 3.75
C PHE A 61 -11.21 -2.32 2.57
N LYS A 62 -10.02 -1.84 2.89
CA LYS A 62 -8.96 -1.61 1.91
C LYS A 62 -8.23 -2.93 1.61
N PRO A 63 -7.53 -3.04 0.47
CA PRO A 63 -6.81 -4.26 0.11
C PRO A 63 -5.82 -4.77 1.18
N ALA A 64 -5.16 -3.86 1.91
CA ALA A 64 -4.26 -4.23 3.01
C ALA A 64 -4.99 -4.93 4.17
N HIS A 65 -6.16 -4.43 4.56
CA HIS A 65 -7.00 -5.05 5.59
C HIS A 65 -7.40 -6.47 5.17
N ARG A 66 -7.86 -6.61 3.95
CA ARG A 66 -8.32 -7.87 3.39
C ARG A 66 -7.21 -8.93 3.35
N LYS A 67 -6.02 -8.55 2.91
CA LYS A 67 -4.85 -9.43 2.90
C LYS A 67 -4.46 -9.91 4.29
N LEU A 68 -4.50 -9.03 5.29
CA LEU A 68 -4.22 -9.38 6.68
C LEU A 68 -5.25 -10.39 7.23
N LEU A 69 -6.54 -10.10 7.10
CA LEU A 69 -7.60 -10.98 7.56
C LEU A 69 -7.59 -12.34 6.85
N TYR A 70 -7.34 -12.33 5.53
CA TYR A 70 -7.21 -13.56 4.75
C TYR A 70 -6.04 -14.43 5.24
N THR A 71 -4.89 -13.81 5.52
CA THR A 71 -3.73 -14.53 6.08
C THR A 71 -4.06 -15.12 7.44
N MET A 72 -4.67 -14.35 8.34
CA MET A 72 -5.06 -14.82 9.66
C MET A 72 -6.07 -15.99 9.58
N TYR A 73 -7.03 -15.90 8.65
CA TYR A 73 -7.98 -16.98 8.40
C TYR A 73 -7.26 -18.25 7.86
N GLY A 74 -6.37 -18.09 6.88
CA GLY A 74 -5.57 -19.20 6.34
C GLY A 74 -4.63 -19.85 7.35
N MET A 75 -4.21 -19.13 8.38
CA MET A 75 -3.45 -19.65 9.52
C MET A 75 -4.33 -20.39 10.52
N GLY A 76 -5.66 -20.44 10.33
CA GLY A 76 -6.60 -21.11 11.24
C GLY A 76 -6.88 -20.35 12.52
N LEU A 77 -6.60 -19.05 12.58
CA LEU A 77 -6.71 -18.23 13.79
C LEU A 77 -8.15 -17.90 14.20
N LEU A 78 -9.16 -18.37 13.45
CA LEU A 78 -10.57 -18.18 13.82
C LEU A 78 -10.98 -19.06 15.01
N LYS A 79 -10.43 -20.27 15.10
CA LYS A 79 -10.75 -21.28 16.15
C LYS A 79 -9.52 -21.79 16.88
N GLY A 80 -8.35 -21.33 16.47
CA GLY A 80 -7.07 -21.78 17.01
C GLY A 80 -6.58 -20.95 18.20
N ALA A 81 -5.43 -21.35 18.73
CA ALA A 81 -4.74 -20.58 19.75
C ALA A 81 -4.19 -19.27 19.18
N ARG A 82 -4.09 -18.23 20.03
CA ARG A 82 -3.44 -16.98 19.65
C ARG A 82 -2.00 -17.21 19.21
N THR A 83 -1.60 -16.50 18.20
CA THR A 83 -0.25 -16.57 17.63
C THR A 83 0.46 -15.22 17.82
N LYS A 84 1.78 -15.24 17.92
CA LYS A 84 2.58 -14.00 17.97
C LYS A 84 2.28 -13.11 16.79
N SER A 85 2.03 -11.84 17.05
CA SER A 85 1.73 -10.83 16.01
C SER A 85 2.84 -10.75 14.95
N ALA A 86 4.10 -10.92 15.35
CA ALA A 86 5.22 -10.97 14.42
C ALA A 86 5.10 -12.10 13.37
N ASN A 87 4.56 -13.24 13.75
CA ASN A 87 4.33 -14.39 12.86
C ASN A 87 3.24 -14.07 11.82
N ILE A 88 2.15 -13.44 12.28
CA ILE A 88 1.03 -13.02 11.44
C ILE A 88 1.53 -11.98 10.42
N VAL A 89 2.28 -10.98 10.88
CA VAL A 89 2.87 -9.95 10.03
C VAL A 89 3.78 -10.56 8.97
N GLY A 90 4.71 -11.45 9.38
CA GLY A 90 5.61 -12.13 8.46
C GLY A 90 4.88 -12.94 7.39
N SER A 91 3.85 -13.69 7.77
CA SER A 91 3.01 -14.43 6.82
C SER A 91 2.24 -13.51 5.87
N THR A 92 1.77 -12.36 6.36
CA THR A 92 1.04 -11.38 5.54
C THR A 92 1.95 -10.73 4.50
N MET A 93 3.25 -10.59 4.76
CA MET A 93 4.21 -10.01 3.82
C MET A 93 4.30 -10.79 2.50
N HIS A 94 3.99 -12.09 2.48
CA HIS A 94 3.91 -12.87 1.23
C HIS A 94 2.82 -12.35 0.28
N LEU A 95 1.73 -11.81 0.80
CA LEU A 95 0.63 -11.23 0.01
C LEU A 95 0.76 -9.70 -0.14
N ASN A 96 1.46 -9.07 0.77
CA ASN A 96 1.62 -7.62 0.83
C ASN A 96 3.09 -7.27 1.04
N PRO A 97 3.90 -7.18 -0.03
CA PRO A 97 5.34 -6.96 0.05
C PRO A 97 5.68 -5.50 0.39
N HIS A 98 5.08 -4.99 1.46
CA HIS A 98 5.35 -3.68 2.05
C HIS A 98 5.97 -3.88 3.43
N GLY A 99 6.44 -2.78 4.05
CA GLY A 99 7.10 -2.86 5.36
C GLY A 99 6.21 -3.48 6.44
N ASP A 100 6.81 -4.30 7.29
CA ASP A 100 6.18 -4.98 8.42
C ASP A 100 5.47 -4.02 9.38
N ALA A 101 6.03 -2.83 9.60
CA ALA A 101 5.46 -1.80 10.45
C ALA A 101 4.04 -1.38 9.98
N ALA A 102 3.83 -1.21 8.68
CA ALA A 102 2.53 -0.83 8.14
C ALA A 102 1.47 -1.93 8.31
N ILE A 103 1.88 -3.19 8.16
CA ILE A 103 1.00 -4.34 8.38
C ILE A 103 0.64 -4.45 9.86
N TYR A 104 1.62 -4.29 10.74
CA TYR A 104 1.39 -4.36 12.18
C TYR A 104 0.51 -3.20 12.68
N ASP A 105 0.73 -1.97 12.22
CA ASP A 105 -0.13 -0.81 12.54
C ASP A 105 -1.57 -1.06 12.10
N THR A 106 -1.77 -1.63 10.92
CA THR A 106 -3.08 -2.04 10.44
C THR A 106 -3.73 -3.06 11.38
N MET A 107 -3.00 -4.08 11.82
CA MET A 107 -3.49 -5.10 12.75
C MET A 107 -3.86 -4.49 14.10
N VAL A 108 -3.04 -3.59 14.62
CA VAL A 108 -3.31 -2.87 15.87
C VAL A 108 -4.61 -2.08 15.79
N ARG A 109 -4.81 -1.34 14.69
CA ARG A 109 -6.06 -0.58 14.47
C ARG A 109 -7.29 -1.49 14.36
N MET A 110 -7.13 -2.69 13.81
CA MET A 110 -8.22 -3.67 13.73
C MET A 110 -8.54 -4.37 15.05
N GLY A 111 -7.58 -4.39 15.97
CA GLY A 111 -7.74 -4.96 17.32
C GLY A 111 -8.21 -3.96 18.38
N ARG A 112 -8.21 -2.67 18.06
CA ARG A 112 -8.70 -1.65 18.99
C ARG A 112 -10.21 -1.49 18.88
N SER A 113 -10.89 -1.61 20.01
CA SER A 113 -12.30 -1.24 20.15
C SER A 113 -12.44 0.28 20.30
N ASN A 114 -13.56 0.84 19.86
CA ASN A 114 -13.99 2.23 20.07
C ASN A 114 -13.26 3.32 19.26
N GLU A 115 -12.41 3.02 18.29
CA GLU A 115 -11.86 4.05 17.40
C GLU A 115 -12.75 4.28 16.16
N SER A 116 -12.87 3.28 15.32
CA SER A 116 -13.64 3.36 14.06
C SER A 116 -14.60 2.19 13.89
N ARG A 117 -14.65 1.29 14.87
CA ARG A 117 -15.41 0.05 14.79
C ARG A 117 -16.12 -0.22 16.09
N LEU A 118 -17.37 -0.68 16.00
CA LEU A 118 -18.16 -1.10 17.16
C LEU A 118 -17.59 -2.37 17.76
N VAL A 119 -17.06 -3.28 16.93
CA VAL A 119 -16.48 -4.56 17.34
C VAL A 119 -15.10 -4.71 16.69
N PRO A 120 -14.06 -5.08 17.44
CA PRO A 120 -12.75 -5.37 16.87
C PRO A 120 -12.82 -6.64 16.01
N PHE A 121 -12.08 -6.71 14.92
CA PHE A 121 -11.95 -7.91 14.09
C PHE A 121 -10.84 -8.83 14.57
N VAL A 122 -9.89 -8.26 15.29
CA VAL A 122 -8.73 -8.95 15.83
C VAL A 122 -8.84 -8.98 17.35
N ASP A 123 -8.95 -10.17 17.90
CA ASP A 123 -8.81 -10.38 19.34
C ASP A 123 -7.34 -10.34 19.71
N SER A 124 -6.97 -9.34 20.50
CA SER A 124 -5.59 -9.01 20.81
C SER A 124 -5.23 -9.32 22.25
N LYS A 125 -4.03 -9.86 22.48
CA LYS A 125 -3.43 -10.04 23.79
C LYS A 125 -2.10 -9.32 23.88
N GLY A 126 -1.95 -8.54 24.94
CA GLY A 126 -0.81 -7.65 25.15
C GLY A 126 -1.17 -6.19 24.97
N ASN A 127 -0.15 -5.33 24.90
CA ASN A 127 -0.38 -3.89 24.78
C ASN A 127 -0.54 -3.48 23.31
N PHE A 128 -1.78 -3.29 22.88
CA PHE A 128 -2.14 -2.73 21.58
C PHE A 128 -2.32 -1.20 21.62
N GLY A 129 -1.93 -0.57 22.73
CA GLY A 129 -2.12 0.86 22.92
C GLY A 129 -3.57 1.23 23.23
N LYS A 130 -3.81 2.52 23.48
CA LYS A 130 -5.15 3.08 23.69
C LYS A 130 -5.36 4.27 22.76
N ALA A 131 -6.57 4.38 22.21
CA ALA A 131 -6.95 5.45 21.29
C ALA A 131 -6.79 6.86 21.89
N TYR A 132 -7.02 6.98 23.19
CA TYR A 132 -7.16 8.26 23.88
C TYR A 132 -5.88 8.75 24.57
N SER A 133 -4.79 7.99 24.53
CA SER A 133 -3.55 8.36 25.22
C SER A 133 -2.40 8.46 24.22
N ARG A 134 -1.83 9.65 24.09
CA ARG A 134 -0.62 9.89 23.30
C ARG A 134 0.59 9.13 23.83
N ASP A 135 0.60 8.85 25.15
CA ASP A 135 1.74 8.26 25.86
C ASP A 135 1.69 6.72 25.89
N MET A 136 0.61 6.11 25.39
CA MET A 136 0.47 4.67 25.33
C MET A 136 0.57 4.16 23.89
N ALA A 137 1.79 4.17 23.36
CA ALA A 137 2.11 3.46 22.13
C ALA A 137 1.91 1.95 22.32
N TYR A 138 1.55 1.25 21.24
CA TYR A 138 1.47 -0.20 21.25
C TYR A 138 2.86 -0.84 21.37
N ALA A 139 2.93 -2.01 21.97
CA ALA A 139 4.17 -2.78 22.08
C ALA A 139 4.58 -3.37 20.73
N ALA A 140 5.85 -3.68 20.57
CA ALA A 140 6.34 -4.31 19.35
C ALA A 140 5.68 -5.68 19.11
N ALA A 141 5.52 -6.06 17.84
CA ALA A 141 4.81 -7.26 17.39
C ALA A 141 5.31 -8.58 18.04
N ARG A 142 6.57 -8.62 18.46
CA ARG A 142 7.15 -9.77 19.16
C ARG A 142 6.59 -10.01 20.56
N TYR A 143 6.03 -8.97 21.20
CA TYR A 143 5.49 -9.06 22.55
C TYR A 143 3.97 -9.26 22.61
N THR A 144 3.29 -9.14 21.48
CA THR A 144 1.84 -9.22 21.37
C THR A 144 1.41 -10.51 20.69
N GLU A 145 0.19 -10.94 20.99
CA GLU A 145 -0.46 -12.09 20.38
C GLU A 145 -1.83 -11.68 19.84
N ALA A 146 -2.25 -12.32 18.76
CA ALA A 146 -3.52 -12.01 18.14
C ALA A 146 -4.22 -13.26 17.60
N ASN A 147 -5.54 -13.14 17.50
CA ASN A 147 -6.44 -14.12 16.91
C ASN A 147 -7.54 -13.37 16.15
N LEU A 148 -8.36 -14.07 15.37
CA LEU A 148 -9.57 -13.50 14.79
C LEU A 148 -10.73 -13.59 15.78
N GLU A 149 -11.55 -12.55 15.82
CA GLU A 149 -12.80 -12.60 16.57
C GLU A 149 -13.80 -13.58 15.93
N PRO A 150 -14.62 -14.29 16.72
CA PRO A 150 -15.56 -15.31 16.20
C PRO A 150 -16.65 -14.78 15.27
N PHE A 151 -16.79 -13.48 15.12
CA PHE A 151 -17.75 -12.86 14.19
C PHE A 151 -17.32 -12.88 12.73
N PHE A 152 -16.11 -13.30 12.47
CA PHE A 152 -15.52 -13.27 11.14
C PHE A 152 -15.83 -14.50 10.28
#